data_3135d965b23a2cee9c14e0fa73c1745e
#
_entry.id   3135d965b23a2cee9c14e0fa73c1745e
#
_cell.length_a   1.000
_cell.length_b   1.000
_cell.length_c   1.000
_cell.angle_alpha   90.00
_cell.angle_beta   90.00
_cell.angle_gamma   90.00
#
_symmetry.space_group_name_H-M   'P 1'
#
loop_
_entity.id
_entity.type
_entity.pdbx_description
1 polymer ?
#
loop_
_entity_poly.entity_id
_entity_poly.type
_entity_poly.pdbx_seq_one_letter_code
_entity_poly.pdbx_strand_id
1 'polypeptide(L)'
;MAKPSPTHSGSKQLIALGKAIRELRLESEFSQEALANEIGIDRSYMGGIERGEHNVAIMNLTKIAKTLKIKTSELLAAAGL
;
A
#
# COMPACT_ATOMS: atom_id res chain seq x y z
N MET A 1 -0.29 14.51 -9.19
CA MET A 1 -0.30 13.92 -7.84
C MET A 1 -1.71 13.51 -7.45
N ALA A 2 -1.87 12.31 -6.93
CA ALA A 2 -3.18 11.83 -6.52
C ALA A 2 -3.66 12.55 -5.26
N LYS A 3 -4.95 12.87 -5.22
CA LYS A 3 -5.55 13.51 -4.03
C LYS A 3 -5.90 12.42 -3.01
N PRO A 4 -5.76 12.72 -1.70
CA PRO A 4 -6.23 11.80 -0.66
C PRO A 4 -7.73 11.54 -0.79
N SER A 5 -8.18 10.38 -0.31
CA SER A 5 -9.59 10.05 -0.27
C SER A 5 -10.32 11.04 0.65
N PRO A 6 -11.36 11.74 0.18
CA PRO A 6 -12.05 12.73 1.01
C PRO A 6 -12.80 12.09 2.19
N THR A 7 -13.18 10.81 2.09
CA THR A 7 -13.99 10.14 3.10
C THR A 7 -13.15 9.23 4.01
N HIS A 8 -12.08 8.63 3.47
CA HIS A 8 -11.34 7.56 4.14
C HIS A 8 -9.92 7.93 4.53
N SER A 9 -9.42 9.10 4.07
CA SER A 9 -8.06 9.53 4.40
C SER A 9 -7.87 9.56 5.91
N GLY A 10 -6.81 8.93 6.39
CA GLY A 10 -6.48 8.88 7.81
C GLY A 10 -7.29 7.90 8.64
N SER A 11 -8.13 7.05 8.02
CA SER A 11 -8.84 6.02 8.79
C SER A 11 -7.84 5.05 9.41
N LYS A 12 -8.20 4.47 10.57
CA LYS A 12 -7.32 3.53 11.28
C LYS A 12 -6.91 2.35 10.41
N GLN A 13 -7.86 1.83 9.62
CA GLN A 13 -7.61 0.70 8.73
C GLN A 13 -6.60 1.05 7.65
N LEU A 14 -6.74 2.21 7.03
CA LEU A 14 -5.84 2.63 5.96
C LEU A 14 -4.46 3.01 6.48
N ILE A 15 -4.38 3.61 7.65
CA ILE A 15 -3.09 3.89 8.29
C ILE A 15 -2.37 2.58 8.61
N ALA A 16 -3.07 1.61 9.20
CA ALA A 16 -2.50 0.31 9.53
C ALA A 16 -2.05 -0.44 8.27
N LEU A 17 -2.87 -0.42 7.21
CA LEU A 17 -2.54 -1.05 5.94
C LEU A 17 -1.31 -0.40 5.31
N GLY A 18 -1.27 0.92 5.27
CA GLY A 18 -0.15 1.66 4.70
C GLY A 18 1.16 1.38 5.44
N LYS A 19 1.10 1.30 6.77
CA LYS A 19 2.25 0.96 7.59
C LYS A 19 2.75 -0.45 7.30
N ALA A 20 1.84 -1.42 7.20
CA ALA A 20 2.20 -2.80 6.88
C ALA A 20 2.85 -2.90 5.49
N ILE A 21 2.31 -2.20 4.49
CA ILE A 21 2.88 -2.16 3.15
C ILE A 21 4.31 -1.59 3.21
N ARG A 22 4.49 -0.49 3.91
CA ARG A 22 5.82 0.14 4.03
C ARG A 22 6.83 -0.80 4.68
N GLU A 23 6.46 -1.45 5.78
CA GLU A 23 7.35 -2.37 6.48
C GLU A 23 7.76 -3.55 5.60
N LEU A 24 6.78 -4.15 4.91
CA LEU A 24 7.04 -5.29 4.02
C LEU A 24 7.87 -4.86 2.80
N ARG A 25 7.61 -3.65 2.29
CA ARG A 25 8.40 -3.10 1.19
C ARG A 25 9.86 -2.95 1.58
N LEU A 26 10.12 -2.38 2.76
CA LEU A 26 11.47 -2.17 3.26
C LEU A 26 12.18 -3.51 3.50
N GLU A 27 11.48 -4.49 4.06
CA GLU A 27 12.01 -5.85 4.25
C GLU A 27 12.38 -6.50 2.92
N SER A 28 11.63 -6.20 1.87
CA SER A 28 11.87 -6.73 0.52
C SER A 28 12.88 -5.88 -0.28
N GLU A 29 13.42 -4.84 0.34
CA GLU A 29 14.42 -3.96 -0.25
C GLU A 29 13.94 -3.18 -1.48
N PHE A 30 12.63 -2.93 -1.56
CA PHE A 30 12.06 -2.05 -2.60
C PHE A 30 12.04 -0.61 -2.14
N SER A 31 12.42 0.32 -3.03
CA SER A 31 12.08 1.73 -2.84
C SER A 31 10.59 1.94 -3.14
N GLN A 32 10.01 3.06 -2.70
CA GLN A 32 8.64 3.42 -3.10
C GLN A 32 8.51 3.47 -4.61
N GLU A 33 9.49 4.09 -5.28
CA GLU A 33 9.47 4.22 -6.73
C GLU A 33 9.52 2.85 -7.43
N ALA A 34 10.37 1.95 -6.95
CA ALA A 34 10.49 0.62 -7.55
C ALA A 34 9.19 -0.17 -7.40
N LEU A 35 8.58 -0.15 -6.22
CA LEU A 35 7.32 -0.85 -6.01
C LEU A 35 6.19 -0.22 -6.84
N ALA A 36 6.12 1.11 -6.88
CA ALA A 36 5.14 1.82 -7.68
C ALA A 36 5.27 1.45 -9.16
N ASN A 37 6.48 1.43 -9.68
CA ASN A 37 6.75 1.06 -11.07
C ASN A 37 6.33 -0.38 -11.36
N GLU A 38 6.61 -1.30 -10.44
CA GLU A 38 6.22 -2.71 -10.61
C GLU A 38 4.72 -2.90 -10.75
N ILE A 39 3.94 -2.15 -10.02
CA ILE A 39 2.48 -2.30 -10.05
C ILE A 39 1.79 -1.28 -10.96
N GLY A 40 2.56 -0.41 -11.61
CA GLY A 40 2.03 0.52 -12.60
C GLY A 40 1.30 1.71 -12.02
N ILE A 41 1.70 2.19 -10.85
CA ILE A 41 1.15 3.40 -10.24
C ILE A 41 2.23 4.45 -10.03
N ASP A 42 1.79 5.67 -9.80
CA ASP A 42 2.64 6.81 -9.53
C ASP A 42 3.30 6.68 -8.15
N ARG A 43 4.57 7.10 -8.02
CA ARG A 43 5.26 7.07 -6.74
C ARG A 43 4.52 7.89 -5.67
N SER A 44 3.99 9.06 -6.06
CA SER A 44 3.26 9.91 -5.11
C SER A 44 1.98 9.23 -4.62
N TYR A 45 1.34 8.43 -5.47
CA TYR A 45 0.18 7.63 -5.07
C TYR A 45 0.59 6.52 -4.10
N MET A 46 1.69 5.82 -4.39
CA MET A 46 2.24 4.82 -3.46
C MET A 46 2.56 5.45 -2.10
N GLY A 47 3.18 6.63 -2.09
CA GLY A 47 3.45 7.36 -0.84
C GLY A 47 2.18 7.66 -0.07
N GLY A 48 1.12 8.09 -0.76
CA GLY A 48 -0.18 8.34 -0.16
C GLY A 48 -0.80 7.07 0.43
N ILE A 49 -0.67 5.93 -0.26
CA ILE A 49 -1.13 4.63 0.25
C ILE A 49 -0.42 4.32 1.58
N GLU A 50 0.90 4.49 1.62
CA GLU A 50 1.68 4.19 2.83
C GLU A 50 1.37 5.14 3.98
N ARG A 51 0.89 6.35 3.70
CA ARG A 51 0.45 7.30 4.72
C ARG A 51 -1.01 7.11 5.16
N GLY A 52 -1.73 6.18 4.53
CA GLY A 52 -3.14 5.93 4.85
C GLY A 52 -4.10 6.95 4.27
N GLU A 53 -3.73 7.60 3.16
CA GLU A 53 -4.52 8.67 2.54
C GLU A 53 -5.52 8.18 1.49
N HIS A 54 -5.40 6.93 1.04
CA HIS A 54 -6.22 6.42 -0.05
C HIS A 54 -6.95 5.16 0.33
N ASN A 55 -8.18 5.05 -0.15
CA ASN A 55 -8.95 3.81 -0.09
C ASN A 55 -8.48 2.91 -1.24
N VAL A 56 -7.54 2.03 -0.94
CA VAL A 56 -6.82 1.25 -1.96
C VAL A 56 -7.73 0.20 -2.58
N ALA A 57 -7.85 0.23 -3.91
CA ALA A 57 -8.62 -0.78 -4.63
C ALA A 57 -8.00 -2.17 -4.44
N ILE A 58 -8.85 -3.19 -4.39
CA ILE A 58 -8.40 -4.57 -4.22
C ILE A 58 -7.41 -4.99 -5.31
N MET A 59 -7.56 -4.50 -6.52
CA MET A 59 -6.63 -4.82 -7.62
C MET A 59 -5.22 -4.31 -7.32
N ASN A 60 -5.09 -3.13 -6.72
CA ASN A 60 -3.78 -2.62 -6.32
C ASN A 60 -3.22 -3.39 -5.13
N LEU A 61 -4.06 -3.77 -4.17
CA LEU A 61 -3.63 -4.59 -3.04
C LEU A 61 -3.08 -5.94 -3.51
N THR A 62 -3.75 -6.59 -4.45
CA THR A 62 -3.29 -7.88 -4.97
C THR A 62 -1.97 -7.75 -5.70
N LYS A 63 -1.77 -6.66 -6.45
CA LYS A 63 -0.51 -6.39 -7.15
C LYS A 63 0.64 -6.13 -6.17
N ILE A 64 0.37 -5.35 -5.13
CA ILE A 64 1.36 -5.08 -4.07
C ILE A 64 1.78 -6.38 -3.40
N ALA A 65 0.81 -7.17 -2.95
CA ALA A 65 1.07 -8.44 -2.27
C ALA A 65 1.86 -9.38 -3.16
N LYS A 66 1.45 -9.52 -4.43
CA LYS A 66 2.15 -10.37 -5.39
C LYS A 66 3.61 -9.95 -5.58
N THR A 67 3.87 -8.66 -5.71
CA THR A 67 5.22 -8.13 -5.88
C THR A 67 6.06 -8.40 -4.63
N LEU A 68 5.45 -8.29 -3.46
CA LEU A 68 6.12 -8.58 -2.18
C LEU A 68 6.15 -10.09 -1.87
N LYS A 69 5.64 -10.93 -2.76
CA LYS A 69 5.67 -12.40 -2.68
C LYS A 69 4.90 -12.95 -1.47
N ILE A 70 3.79 -12.30 -1.16
CA ILE A 70 2.87 -12.77 -0.10
C ILE A 70 1.45 -12.82 -0.66
N LYS A 71 0.56 -13.47 0.09
CA LYS A 71 -0.87 -13.46 -0.24
C LYS A 71 -1.48 -12.14 0.19
N THR A 72 -2.53 -11.69 -0.52
CA THR A 72 -3.27 -10.51 -0.12
C THR A 72 -3.81 -10.66 1.31
N SER A 73 -4.27 -11.86 1.67
CA SER A 73 -4.73 -12.15 3.03
C SER A 73 -3.61 -11.96 4.06
N GLU A 74 -2.38 -12.32 3.73
CA GLU A 74 -1.24 -12.12 4.62
C GLU A 74 -0.91 -10.63 4.79
N LEU A 75 -1.04 -9.87 3.72
CA LEU A 75 -0.85 -8.42 3.79
C LEU A 75 -1.88 -7.78 4.72
N LEU A 76 -3.15 -8.15 4.57
CA LEU A 76 -4.22 -7.64 5.43
C LEU A 76 -4.03 -8.10 6.88
N ALA A 77 -3.64 -9.34 7.09
CA ALA A 77 -3.34 -9.85 8.43
C ALA A 77 -2.21 -9.08 9.11
N ALA A 78 -1.17 -8.73 8.34
CA ALA A 78 -0.06 -7.93 8.85
C ALA A 78 -0.52 -6.55 9.32
N ALA A 79 -1.60 -6.02 8.73
CA ALA A 79 -2.22 -4.76 9.13
C ALA A 79 -3.25 -4.94 10.26
N GLY A 80 -3.49 -6.17 10.72
CA GLY A 80 -4.49 -6.46 11.73
C GLY A 80 -5.93 -6.45 11.20
N LEU A 81 -6.09 -6.67 9.90
CA LEU A 81 -7.40 -6.59 9.26
C LEU A 81 -7.98 -7.96 8.90
#